data_ce026b3bec4c7e76f3f781cdf9045ece
#
_entry.id   ce026b3bec4c7e76f3f781cdf9045ece
#
_cell.length_a   1.000
_cell.length_b   1.000
_cell.length_c   1.000
_cell.angle_alpha   90.00
_cell.angle_beta   90.00
_cell.angle_gamma   90.00
#
_symmetry.space_group_name_H-M   'P 1'
#
loop_
_entity.id
_entity.type
_entity.pdbx_description
1 polymer ?
#
loop_
_entity_poly.entity_id
_entity_poly.type
_entity_poly.pdbx_seq_one_letter_code
_entity_poly.pdbx_strand_id
1 'polypeptide(L)'
;LKAGTMMIRRNHTLTKEFTLPKTEAGTDRIINLIQPAIDVLKSQAEITRLGKQYQVEVKLREYGRTDVHPCTFVFNPQIASRNSRAGHHYAVGSINQSWEAAMRRAGIRYRRAYQSRHTYACWSLAAGANPNFIAKQMGHTDAQMVYRVYGSWMAENNQDQVLILNQKLSEFAPSMPHAVGSDGY
;
A
#
# COMPACT_ATOMS: atom_id res chain seq x y z
N LEU A 1 5.13 14.42 -0.08
CA LEU A 1 4.82 13.88 -1.43
C LEU A 1 5.96 14.08 -2.45
N LYS A 2 6.89 15.03 -2.24
CA LYS A 2 8.02 15.25 -3.18
C LYS A 2 8.86 14.00 -3.43
N ALA A 3 9.05 13.17 -2.41
CA ALA A 3 9.81 11.91 -2.52
C ALA A 3 8.98 10.72 -3.03
N GLY A 4 7.68 10.88 -3.29
CA GLY A 4 6.79 9.78 -3.67
C GLY A 4 6.66 8.69 -2.60
N THR A 5 6.87 9.04 -1.33
CA THR A 5 6.87 8.07 -0.22
C THR A 5 5.92 8.47 0.90
N MET A 6 5.49 7.48 1.68
CA MET A 6 4.70 7.64 2.88
C MET A 6 5.26 6.75 4.00
N MET A 7 5.39 7.31 5.20
CA MET A 7 5.84 6.56 6.38
C MET A 7 4.64 6.13 7.23
N ILE A 8 4.58 4.86 7.62
CA ILE A 8 3.53 4.30 8.47
C ILE A 8 4.02 4.29 9.91
N ARG A 9 3.45 5.17 10.73
CA ARG A 9 3.84 5.34 12.14
C ARG A 9 2.83 4.83 13.14
N ARG A 10 1.55 4.90 12.79
CA ARG A 10 0.45 4.67 13.72
C ARG A 10 -0.64 3.85 13.07
N ASN A 11 -1.42 3.23 13.92
CA ASN A 11 -2.64 2.53 13.56
C ASN A 11 -3.81 3.14 14.33
N HIS A 12 -4.97 3.28 13.70
CA HIS A 12 -6.22 3.66 14.35
C HIS A 12 -7.10 2.43 14.43
N THR A 13 -7.41 2.00 15.65
CA THR A 13 -8.14 0.76 15.91
C THR A 13 -9.66 0.94 15.80
N LEU A 14 -10.38 -0.17 15.76
CA LEU A 14 -11.84 -0.17 15.82
C LEU A 14 -12.36 0.40 17.16
N THR A 15 -11.59 0.27 18.23
CA THR A 15 -11.87 0.85 19.56
C THR A 15 -11.58 2.34 19.65
N LYS A 16 -11.26 2.98 18.49
CA LYS A 16 -10.98 4.43 18.38
C LYS A 16 -9.70 4.88 19.10
N GLU A 17 -8.77 3.97 19.30
CA GLU A 17 -7.47 4.24 19.92
C GLU A 17 -6.39 4.35 18.84
N PHE A 18 -5.38 5.18 19.10
CA PHE A 18 -4.17 5.19 18.32
C PHE A 18 -3.14 4.27 18.97
N THR A 19 -2.53 3.41 18.16
CA THR A 19 -1.52 2.45 18.60
C THR A 19 -0.35 2.46 17.62
N LEU A 20 0.77 1.88 18.00
CA LEU A 20 1.80 1.51 17.03
C LEU A 20 1.29 0.38 16.11
N PRO A 21 1.84 0.23 14.89
CA PRO A 21 1.60 -0.93 14.05
C PRO A 21 1.88 -2.24 14.80
N LYS A 22 1.13 -3.30 14.47
CA LYS A 22 1.16 -4.58 15.20
C LYS A 22 2.56 -5.21 15.27
N THR A 23 3.39 -5.03 14.23
CA THR A 23 4.76 -5.59 14.16
C THR A 23 5.80 -4.48 14.14
N GLU A 24 7.03 -4.79 14.54
CA GLU A 24 8.15 -3.85 14.40
C GLU A 24 8.43 -3.52 12.94
N ALA A 25 8.43 -4.52 12.06
CA ALA A 25 8.57 -4.34 10.62
C ALA A 25 7.47 -3.44 10.00
N GLY A 26 6.34 -3.33 10.68
CA GLY A 26 5.25 -2.43 10.28
C GLY A 26 5.41 -0.99 10.76
N THR A 27 6.26 -0.76 11.78
CA THR A 27 6.45 0.55 12.39
C THR A 27 7.54 1.33 11.64
N ASP A 28 7.28 2.60 11.38
CA ASP A 28 8.14 3.53 10.64
C ASP A 28 8.56 3.04 9.25
N ARG A 29 7.83 2.04 8.71
CA ARG A 29 8.10 1.56 7.36
C ARG A 29 7.75 2.62 6.33
N ILE A 30 8.58 2.69 5.29
CA ILE A 30 8.36 3.57 4.15
C ILE A 30 7.64 2.81 3.05
N ILE A 31 6.52 3.37 2.58
CA ILE A 31 5.78 2.89 1.41
C ILE A 31 6.11 3.79 0.23
N ASN A 32 6.47 3.20 -0.91
CA ASN A 32 6.58 3.91 -2.16
C ASN A 32 5.19 4.05 -2.80
N LEU A 33 4.85 5.27 -3.19
CA LEU A 33 3.55 5.58 -3.75
C LEU A 33 3.61 5.49 -5.28
N ILE A 34 2.63 4.83 -5.86
CA ILE A 34 2.39 4.85 -7.31
C ILE A 34 1.77 6.19 -7.71
N GLN A 35 1.93 6.60 -8.97
CA GLN A 35 1.48 7.90 -9.44
C GLN A 35 -0.01 8.21 -9.14
N PRO A 36 -0.97 7.29 -9.36
CA PRO A 36 -2.36 7.54 -9.00
C PRO A 36 -2.58 7.87 -7.52
N ALA A 37 -1.84 7.23 -6.60
CA ALA A 37 -1.93 7.53 -5.18
C ALA A 37 -1.37 8.93 -4.85
N ILE A 38 -0.28 9.33 -5.52
CA ILE A 38 0.29 10.67 -5.39
C ILE A 38 -0.70 11.72 -5.84
N ASP A 39 -1.38 11.51 -6.96
CA ASP A 39 -2.33 12.46 -7.53
C ASP A 39 -3.56 12.65 -6.64
N VAL A 40 -4.11 11.55 -6.11
CA VAL A 40 -5.20 11.60 -5.12
C VAL A 40 -4.77 12.37 -3.86
N LEU A 41 -3.56 12.11 -3.35
CA LEU A 41 -3.06 12.80 -2.15
C LEU A 41 -2.77 14.28 -2.41
N LYS A 42 -2.34 14.65 -3.61
CA LYS A 42 -2.18 16.06 -4.00
C LYS A 42 -3.52 16.78 -4.03
N SER A 43 -4.51 16.20 -4.69
CA SER A 43 -5.88 16.74 -4.72
C SER A 43 -6.47 16.88 -3.31
N GLN A 44 -6.28 15.85 -2.47
CA GLN A 44 -6.74 15.91 -1.08
C GLN A 44 -6.00 17.00 -0.27
N ALA A 45 -4.74 17.28 -0.57
CA ALA A 45 -3.97 18.30 0.13
C ALA A 45 -4.52 19.72 -0.11
N GLU A 46 -5.14 19.98 -1.24
CA GLU A 46 -5.82 21.26 -1.52
C GLU A 46 -6.98 21.48 -0.55
N ILE A 47 -7.63 20.41 -0.10
CA ILE A 47 -8.78 20.46 0.80
C ILE A 47 -8.32 20.50 2.28
N THR A 48 -7.34 19.69 2.68
CA THR A 48 -7.05 19.42 4.10
C THR A 48 -5.63 19.72 4.56
N ARG A 49 -4.72 20.12 3.69
CA ARG A 49 -3.28 20.37 4.00
C ARG A 49 -3.05 21.34 5.15
N LEU A 50 -3.90 22.36 5.26
CA LEU A 50 -3.83 23.39 6.30
C LEU A 50 -4.81 23.11 7.46
N GLY A 51 -5.27 21.86 7.58
CA GLY A 51 -6.13 21.46 8.68
C GLY A 51 -5.49 21.66 10.04
N LYS A 52 -6.33 21.79 11.06
CA LYS A 52 -5.88 21.96 12.44
C LYS A 52 -5.03 20.79 12.89
N GLN A 53 -3.94 21.09 13.60
CA GLN A 53 -3.13 20.08 14.27
C GLN A 53 -3.78 19.68 15.60
N TYR A 54 -3.82 18.40 15.87
CA TYR A 54 -4.36 17.80 17.08
C TYR A 54 -3.27 16.99 17.77
N GLN A 55 -3.30 16.96 19.10
CA GLN A 55 -2.49 16.06 19.89
C GLN A 55 -3.26 14.75 20.04
N VAL A 56 -2.65 13.64 19.65
CA VAL A 56 -3.22 12.30 19.78
C VAL A 56 -2.36 11.46 20.70
N GLU A 57 -2.99 10.80 21.65
CA GLU A 57 -2.35 9.85 22.54
C GLU A 57 -2.20 8.51 21.80
N VAL A 58 -0.97 8.00 21.72
CA VAL A 58 -0.60 6.75 21.04
C VAL A 58 -0.17 5.73 22.07
N LYS A 59 -0.88 4.61 22.17
CA LYS A 59 -0.49 3.48 23.02
C LYS A 59 0.75 2.81 22.47
N LEU A 60 1.77 2.71 23.29
CA LEU A 60 3.01 2.03 22.97
C LEU A 60 2.88 0.51 23.15
N ARG A 61 3.92 -0.25 22.80
CA ARG A 61 3.95 -1.71 22.99
C ARG A 61 4.08 -2.12 24.44
N GLU A 62 4.75 -1.28 25.23
CA GLU A 62 4.89 -1.48 26.66
C GLU A 62 3.56 -1.21 27.35
N TYR A 63 3.16 -2.13 28.22
CA TYR A 63 1.88 -2.05 28.92
C TYR A 63 1.75 -0.73 29.72
N GLY A 64 0.64 -0.05 29.52
CA GLY A 64 0.31 1.19 30.22
C GLY A 64 1.09 2.45 29.79
N ARG A 65 2.02 2.33 28.80
CA ARG A 65 2.75 3.49 28.28
C ARG A 65 2.06 4.10 27.08
N THR A 66 2.03 5.42 27.07
CA THR A 66 1.52 6.23 25.96
C THR A 66 2.51 7.31 25.58
N ASP A 67 2.42 7.80 24.36
CA ASP A 67 3.14 8.97 23.87
C ASP A 67 2.18 9.91 23.15
N VAL A 68 2.49 11.20 23.11
CA VAL A 68 1.62 12.23 22.53
C VAL A 68 2.22 12.71 21.21
N HIS A 69 1.50 12.46 20.13
CA HIS A 69 1.96 12.83 18.78
C HIS A 69 1.10 13.96 18.20
N PRO A 70 1.74 15.00 17.62
CA PRO A 70 1.03 15.99 16.82
C PRO A 70 0.58 15.40 15.51
N CYS A 71 -0.70 15.55 15.17
CA CYS A 71 -1.31 15.00 13.95
C CYS A 71 -2.17 16.03 13.24
N THR A 72 -1.99 16.15 11.93
CA THR A 72 -2.95 16.75 11.02
C THR A 72 -3.57 15.64 10.19
N PHE A 73 -4.90 15.52 10.25
CA PHE A 73 -5.58 14.44 9.52
C PHE A 73 -5.77 14.80 8.06
N VAL A 74 -5.21 14.01 7.17
CA VAL A 74 -5.33 14.17 5.71
C VAL A 74 -6.77 14.01 5.27
N PHE A 75 -7.46 13.00 5.82
CA PHE A 75 -8.89 12.77 5.59
C PHE A 75 -9.66 13.12 6.84
N ASN A 76 -10.29 14.28 6.84
CA ASN A 76 -11.18 14.72 7.92
C ASN A 76 -12.52 15.15 7.32
N PRO A 77 -13.61 15.02 8.08
CA PRO A 77 -14.95 15.31 7.56
C PRO A 77 -15.21 16.81 7.32
N GLN A 78 -14.37 17.71 7.81
CA GLN A 78 -14.52 19.18 7.77
C GLN A 78 -15.91 19.70 8.23
N ILE A 79 -16.77 18.83 8.72
CA ILE A 79 -18.11 19.15 9.16
C ILE A 79 -18.11 19.14 10.68
N ALA A 80 -18.48 20.27 11.28
CA ALA A 80 -18.80 20.30 12.70
C ALA A 80 -20.01 19.39 12.95
N SER A 81 -19.78 18.22 13.53
CA SER A 81 -20.88 17.39 14.01
C SER A 81 -21.56 18.08 15.19
N ARG A 82 -22.88 17.96 15.26
CA ARG A 82 -23.67 18.42 16.41
C ARG A 82 -23.22 17.78 17.74
N ASN A 83 -22.53 16.64 17.67
CA ASN A 83 -21.88 16.01 18.81
C ASN A 83 -20.39 16.36 18.78
N SER A 84 -19.89 17.05 19.78
CA SER A 84 -18.52 17.57 19.94
C SER A 84 -17.37 16.54 19.80
N ARG A 85 -17.68 15.27 19.55
CA ARG A 85 -16.74 14.18 19.34
C ARG A 85 -16.44 13.89 17.88
N ALA A 86 -17.15 14.50 16.94
CA ALA A 86 -16.94 14.27 15.52
C ALA A 86 -16.19 15.47 14.95
N GLY A 87 -15.27 15.22 14.07
CA GLY A 87 -14.73 16.28 13.25
C GLY A 87 -13.23 16.29 13.04
N HIS A 88 -12.46 15.51 13.79
CA HIS A 88 -11.01 15.52 13.63
C HIS A 88 -10.53 14.52 12.59
N HIS A 89 -11.15 13.36 12.51
CA HIS A 89 -10.85 12.28 11.57
C HIS A 89 -12.08 11.38 11.37
N TYR A 90 -12.07 10.62 10.28
CA TYR A 90 -13.08 9.60 10.07
C TYR A 90 -12.86 8.40 11.01
N ALA A 91 -13.94 7.93 11.62
CA ALA A 91 -13.92 6.63 12.29
C ALA A 91 -13.87 5.51 11.24
N VAL A 92 -13.30 4.36 11.59
CA VAL A 92 -13.22 3.19 10.70
C VAL A 92 -14.60 2.76 10.18
N GLY A 93 -15.63 2.84 11.05
CA GLY A 93 -17.01 2.55 10.66
C GLY A 93 -17.54 3.49 9.57
N SER A 94 -17.24 4.78 9.65
CA SER A 94 -17.68 5.77 8.66
C SER A 94 -17.03 5.53 7.29
N ILE A 95 -15.75 5.14 7.28
CA ILE A 95 -15.05 4.78 6.04
C ILE A 95 -15.69 3.54 5.41
N ASN A 96 -16.02 2.52 6.21
CA ASN A 96 -16.67 1.31 5.71
C ASN A 96 -18.05 1.60 5.13
N GLN A 97 -18.86 2.46 5.76
CA GLN A 97 -20.16 2.88 5.25
C GLN A 97 -20.04 3.62 3.91
N SER A 98 -19.06 4.53 3.79
CA SER A 98 -18.79 5.25 2.55
C SER A 98 -18.35 4.30 1.44
N TRP A 99 -17.50 3.33 1.76
CA TRP A 99 -17.06 2.27 0.86
C TRP A 99 -18.22 1.42 0.35
N GLU A 100 -19.08 0.95 1.25
CA GLU A 100 -20.27 0.16 0.91
C GLU A 100 -21.22 0.95 0.01
N ALA A 101 -21.48 2.21 0.35
CA ALA A 101 -22.32 3.08 -0.45
C ALA A 101 -21.75 3.32 -1.86
N ALA A 102 -20.43 3.44 -2.00
CA ALA A 102 -19.75 3.60 -3.27
C ALA A 102 -19.90 2.33 -4.14
N MET A 103 -19.67 1.14 -3.57
CA MET A 103 -19.81 -0.12 -4.29
C MET A 103 -21.25 -0.37 -4.72
N ARG A 104 -22.23 -0.09 -3.86
CA ARG A 104 -23.67 -0.19 -4.20
C ARG A 104 -24.04 0.74 -5.34
N ARG A 105 -23.57 1.99 -5.34
CA ARG A 105 -23.82 2.95 -6.43
C ARG A 105 -23.19 2.52 -7.74
N ALA A 106 -22.03 1.87 -7.68
CA ALA A 106 -21.33 1.34 -8.84
C ALA A 106 -21.93 0.01 -9.36
N GLY A 107 -22.95 -0.55 -8.70
CA GLY A 107 -23.53 -1.85 -9.08
C GLY A 107 -22.58 -3.03 -8.88
N ILE A 108 -21.54 -2.89 -8.06
CA ILE A 108 -20.51 -3.90 -7.85
C ILE A 108 -20.87 -4.73 -6.63
N ARG A 109 -20.61 -6.05 -6.70
CA ARG A 109 -20.74 -6.95 -5.55
C ARG A 109 -19.93 -6.41 -4.37
N TYR A 110 -20.56 -6.29 -3.21
CA TYR A 110 -19.90 -5.83 -1.98
C TYR A 110 -18.68 -6.71 -1.64
N ARG A 111 -17.58 -6.03 -1.36
CA ARG A 111 -16.35 -6.60 -0.79
C ARG A 111 -15.84 -5.64 0.26
N ARG A 112 -15.33 -6.17 1.37
CA ARG A 112 -14.73 -5.33 2.42
C ARG A 112 -13.56 -4.52 1.85
N ALA A 113 -13.39 -3.28 2.29
CA ALA A 113 -12.29 -2.41 1.85
C ALA A 113 -10.91 -3.07 1.98
N TYR A 114 -10.71 -3.94 2.98
CA TYR A 114 -9.47 -4.70 3.15
C TYR A 114 -9.13 -5.61 1.96
N GLN A 115 -10.10 -6.02 1.16
CA GLN A 115 -9.86 -6.82 -0.06
C GLN A 115 -9.03 -6.07 -1.11
N SER A 116 -9.02 -4.73 -1.09
CA SER A 116 -8.14 -3.93 -1.96
C SER A 116 -6.65 -4.24 -1.73
N ARG A 117 -6.29 -4.67 -0.52
CA ARG A 117 -4.93 -5.12 -0.20
C ARG A 117 -4.56 -6.39 -0.99
N HIS A 118 -5.49 -7.34 -1.10
CA HIS A 118 -5.29 -8.55 -1.91
C HIS A 118 -5.21 -8.20 -3.40
N THR A 119 -6.09 -7.32 -3.88
CA THR A 119 -6.06 -6.82 -5.26
C THR A 119 -4.72 -6.17 -5.58
N TYR A 120 -4.21 -5.32 -4.69
CA TYR A 120 -2.88 -4.71 -4.86
C TYR A 120 -1.78 -5.76 -5.03
N ALA A 121 -1.75 -6.80 -4.18
CA ALA A 121 -0.74 -7.84 -4.27
C ALA A 121 -0.85 -8.63 -5.58
N CYS A 122 -2.06 -9.09 -5.95
CA CYS A 122 -2.30 -9.83 -7.18
C CYS A 122 -1.91 -9.03 -8.44
N TRP A 123 -2.36 -7.77 -8.52
CA TRP A 123 -2.07 -6.91 -9.66
C TRP A 123 -0.60 -6.54 -9.75
N SER A 124 0.06 -6.32 -8.61
CA SER A 124 1.50 -6.04 -8.59
C SER A 124 2.31 -7.24 -9.07
N LEU A 125 1.93 -8.46 -8.66
CA LEU A 125 2.56 -9.69 -9.14
C LEU A 125 2.31 -9.93 -10.63
N ALA A 126 1.07 -9.75 -11.09
CA ALA A 126 0.72 -9.86 -12.51
C ALA A 126 1.47 -8.82 -13.37
N ALA A 127 1.77 -7.65 -12.81
CA ALA A 127 2.59 -6.63 -13.46
C ALA A 127 4.11 -6.91 -13.36
N GLY A 128 4.53 -8.04 -12.80
CA GLY A 128 5.94 -8.44 -12.69
C GLY A 128 6.71 -7.76 -11.55
N ALA A 129 6.03 -7.14 -10.58
CA ALA A 129 6.70 -6.53 -9.46
C ALA A 129 7.37 -7.58 -8.56
N ASN A 130 8.55 -7.24 -8.02
CA ASN A 130 9.32 -8.13 -7.16
C ASN A 130 8.53 -8.47 -5.87
N PRO A 131 8.35 -9.77 -5.54
CA PRO A 131 7.61 -10.20 -4.33
C PRO A 131 8.17 -9.65 -3.01
N ASN A 132 9.49 -9.47 -2.91
CA ASN A 132 10.11 -8.85 -1.73
C ASN A 132 9.72 -7.38 -1.59
N PHE A 133 9.63 -6.66 -2.72
CA PHE A 133 9.13 -5.29 -2.73
C PHE A 133 7.66 -5.25 -2.27
N ILE A 134 6.81 -6.13 -2.80
CA ILE A 134 5.40 -6.22 -2.41
C ILE A 134 5.27 -6.53 -0.91
N ALA A 135 6.04 -7.50 -0.39
CA ALA A 135 6.05 -7.83 1.03
C ALA A 135 6.40 -6.61 1.90
N LYS A 136 7.45 -5.87 1.54
CA LYS A 136 7.83 -4.60 2.20
C LYS A 136 6.70 -3.57 2.16
N GLN A 137 6.08 -3.35 1.01
CA GLN A 137 4.95 -2.42 0.85
C GLN A 137 3.77 -2.82 1.76
N MET A 138 3.50 -4.12 1.87
CA MET A 138 2.42 -4.65 2.69
C MET A 138 2.79 -4.75 4.18
N GLY A 139 4.06 -4.60 4.57
CA GLY A 139 4.52 -4.75 5.96
C GLY A 139 4.55 -6.20 6.43
N HIS A 140 4.84 -7.12 5.54
CA HIS A 140 5.19 -8.48 5.88
C HIS A 140 6.68 -8.55 6.23
N THR A 141 7.06 -9.45 7.12
CA THR A 141 8.44 -9.67 7.53
C THR A 141 9.30 -10.23 6.40
N ASP A 142 8.68 -11.05 5.53
CA ASP A 142 9.32 -11.68 4.39
C ASP A 142 8.35 -11.87 3.20
N ALA A 143 8.87 -12.29 2.06
CA ALA A 143 8.09 -12.55 0.87
C ALA A 143 7.35 -13.90 0.90
N GLN A 144 7.62 -14.79 1.86
CA GLN A 144 7.02 -16.12 1.91
C GLN A 144 5.48 -16.04 2.01
N MET A 145 4.97 -15.06 2.75
CA MET A 145 3.54 -14.80 2.83
C MET A 145 2.95 -14.42 1.45
N VAL A 146 3.68 -13.63 0.68
CA VAL A 146 3.26 -13.23 -0.68
C VAL A 146 3.21 -14.46 -1.59
N TYR A 147 4.24 -15.28 -1.59
CA TYR A 147 4.27 -16.53 -2.37
C TYR A 147 3.17 -17.51 -1.97
N ARG A 148 2.97 -17.73 -0.68
CA ARG A 148 1.98 -18.67 -0.18
C ARG A 148 0.54 -18.28 -0.54
N VAL A 149 0.22 -16.98 -0.48
CA VAL A 149 -1.15 -16.50 -0.67
C VAL A 149 -1.44 -16.21 -2.15
N TYR A 150 -0.44 -15.77 -2.91
CA TYR A 150 -0.62 -15.25 -4.26
C TYR A 150 0.22 -15.98 -5.32
N GLY A 151 0.95 -17.03 -4.95
CA GLY A 151 1.86 -17.74 -5.87
C GLY A 151 1.17 -18.37 -7.07
N SER A 152 -0.10 -18.77 -6.94
CA SER A 152 -0.90 -19.27 -8.06
C SER A 152 -1.06 -18.23 -9.18
N TRP A 153 -1.14 -16.95 -8.85
CA TRP A 153 -1.21 -15.86 -9.83
C TRP A 153 0.09 -15.69 -10.64
N MET A 154 1.21 -16.13 -10.07
CA MET A 154 2.51 -16.11 -10.78
C MET A 154 2.62 -17.28 -11.76
N ALA A 155 2.01 -18.43 -11.44
CA ALA A 155 2.09 -19.62 -12.30
C ALA A 155 1.32 -19.48 -13.62
N GLU A 156 0.25 -18.69 -13.64
CA GLU A 156 -0.56 -18.45 -14.82
C GLU A 156 0.16 -17.62 -15.90
N ASN A 157 1.24 -16.93 -15.54
CA ASN A 157 1.99 -16.02 -16.43
C ASN A 157 3.37 -16.57 -16.86
N ASN A 158 3.57 -17.89 -16.85
CA ASN A 158 4.88 -18.47 -17.18
C ASN A 158 5.37 -18.16 -18.63
N GLN A 159 4.46 -18.00 -19.58
CA GLN A 159 4.85 -17.65 -20.96
C GLN A 159 5.40 -16.21 -21.04
N ASP A 160 4.81 -15.28 -20.28
CA ASP A 160 5.30 -13.90 -20.21
C ASP A 160 6.67 -13.82 -19.54
N GLN A 161 6.97 -14.73 -18.60
CA GLN A 161 8.29 -14.79 -17.95
C GLN A 161 9.41 -15.12 -18.93
N VAL A 162 9.19 -16.02 -19.88
CA VAL A 162 10.17 -16.37 -20.93
C VAL A 162 10.43 -15.16 -21.83
N LEU A 163 9.39 -14.41 -22.21
CA LEU A 163 9.54 -13.19 -23.00
C LEU A 163 10.34 -12.12 -22.26
N ILE A 164 10.03 -11.91 -20.98
CA ILE A 164 10.77 -10.97 -20.12
C ILE A 164 12.23 -11.37 -19.99
N LEU A 165 12.51 -12.66 -19.79
CA LEU A 165 13.89 -13.16 -19.72
C LEU A 165 14.64 -12.96 -21.04
N ASN A 166 14.01 -13.28 -22.16
CA ASN A 166 14.62 -13.09 -23.48
C ASN A 166 14.95 -11.61 -23.73
N GLN A 167 14.05 -10.69 -23.35
CA GLN A 167 14.31 -9.26 -23.48
C GLN A 167 15.44 -8.79 -22.57
N LYS A 168 15.42 -9.16 -21.29
CA LYS A 168 16.41 -8.69 -20.32
C LYS A 168 17.76 -9.36 -20.43
N LEU A 169 17.81 -10.65 -20.74
CA LEU A 169 19.08 -11.36 -20.91
C LEU A 169 19.82 -10.90 -22.14
N SER A 170 19.11 -10.45 -23.19
CA SER A 170 19.77 -9.85 -24.36
C SER A 170 20.52 -8.54 -24.04
N GLU A 171 20.10 -7.83 -22.95
CA GLU A 171 20.79 -6.63 -22.47
C GLU A 171 22.07 -6.95 -21.69
N PHE A 172 22.17 -8.14 -21.08
CA PHE A 172 23.28 -8.54 -20.21
C PHE A 172 24.23 -9.54 -20.88
N ALA A 173 23.77 -10.32 -21.85
CA ALA A 173 24.60 -11.27 -22.58
C ALA A 173 25.38 -10.55 -23.70
N PRO A 174 26.73 -10.55 -23.69
CA PRO A 174 27.46 -10.12 -24.87
C PRO A 174 27.03 -10.98 -26.06
N SER A 175 26.80 -10.34 -27.19
CA SER A 175 26.49 -11.07 -28.44
C SER A 175 27.54 -12.14 -28.64
N MET A 176 27.15 -13.42 -28.60
CA MET A 176 28.07 -14.52 -28.92
C MET A 176 28.57 -14.30 -30.34
N PRO A 177 29.89 -14.28 -30.56
CA PRO A 177 30.40 -14.20 -31.92
C PRO A 177 29.84 -15.42 -32.71
N HIS A 178 29.15 -15.16 -33.79
CA HIS A 178 28.76 -16.22 -34.68
C HIS A 178 30.04 -16.94 -35.10
N ALA A 179 30.11 -18.24 -34.87
CA ALA A 179 31.17 -19.06 -35.45
C ALA A 179 31.11 -18.84 -36.95
N VAL A 180 32.13 -18.18 -37.47
CA VAL A 180 32.34 -18.08 -38.93
C VAL A 180 32.47 -19.51 -39.42
N GLY A 181 31.51 -19.95 -40.23
CA GLY A 181 31.55 -21.26 -40.84
C GLY A 181 32.89 -21.42 -41.54
N SER A 182 33.63 -22.44 -41.15
CA SER A 182 34.76 -22.92 -41.91
C SER A 182 34.22 -23.56 -43.19
N ASP A 183 33.99 -22.74 -44.19
CA ASP A 183 34.03 -23.25 -45.59
C ASP A 183 35.48 -23.57 -45.92
N GLY A 184 35.73 -24.81 -46.27
CA GLY A 184 36.96 -25.16 -46.98
C GLY A 184 37.57 -26.47 -46.52
N TYR A 185 37.27 -27.52 -47.15
CA TYR A 185 38.06 -28.41 -48.01
C TYR A 185 37.27 -29.67 -48.35
#